data_3afa02921b22ead597b5cc7576c5818b
#
_entry.id   3afa02921b22ead597b5cc7576c5818b
#
_cell.length_a   1.000
_cell.length_b   1.000
_cell.length_c   1.000
_cell.angle_alpha   90.00
_cell.angle_beta   90.00
_cell.angle_gamma   90.00
#
_symmetry.space_group_name_H-M   'P 1'
#
loop_
_entity.id
_entity.type
_entity.pdbx_description
1 polymer ?
#
loop_
_entity_poly.entity_id
_entity_poly.type
_entity_poly.pdbx_seq_one_letter_code
_entity_poly.pdbx_strand_id
1 'polypeptide(L)'
;MKSNGLVSITDYSKDDILRILDLAEQFEKNPNPRLLEGKLVATLFFEPSTRTRLSFETAVNRLGGRVIGFSDAATSSSSKGESLKDTIKMVSNYVDLIIMRHPVEGAARYASEVAGVPVINAGDGGHNHPTQTLTDLLTINREKGGFEIICPWCGKGLL
;
A
#
# COMPACT_ATOMS: atom_id res chain seq x y z
N MET A 1 -9.12 -8.86 13.31
CA MET A 1 -7.82 -9.44 12.85
C MET A 1 -7.03 -8.31 12.20
N LYS A 2 -5.78 -8.10 12.61
CA LYS A 2 -4.89 -7.18 11.85
C LYS A 2 -4.71 -7.75 10.45
N SER A 3 -4.86 -6.92 9.42
CA SER A 3 -4.62 -7.34 8.04
C SER A 3 -3.15 -7.73 7.87
N ASN A 4 -2.88 -8.70 7.03
CA ASN A 4 -1.52 -9.05 6.66
C ASN A 4 -1.04 -8.05 5.59
N GLY A 5 -0.53 -6.89 6.01
CA GLY A 5 -0.09 -5.80 5.12
C GLY A 5 -0.69 -4.44 5.47
N LEU A 6 -0.41 -3.42 4.68
CA LEU A 6 -0.89 -2.04 4.86
C LEU A 6 -2.19 -1.82 4.07
N VAL A 7 -3.33 -2.13 4.65
CA VAL A 7 -4.64 -2.04 3.98
C VAL A 7 -5.41 -0.80 4.34
N SER A 8 -5.46 -0.44 5.63
CA SER A 8 -6.07 0.78 6.11
C SER A 8 -5.23 1.41 7.22
N ILE A 9 -5.19 2.74 7.27
CA ILE A 9 -4.48 3.46 8.33
C ILE A 9 -5.09 3.16 9.71
N THR A 10 -6.38 2.88 9.77
CA THR A 10 -7.11 2.56 11.00
C THR A 10 -6.74 1.20 11.61
N ASP A 11 -6.00 0.35 10.90
CA ASP A 11 -5.50 -0.93 11.42
C ASP A 11 -4.26 -0.74 12.32
N TYR A 12 -3.68 0.45 12.36
CA TYR A 12 -2.42 0.77 13.00
C TYR A 12 -2.63 1.67 14.22
N SER A 13 -1.87 1.43 15.26
CA SER A 13 -1.79 2.33 16.42
C SER A 13 -0.99 3.59 16.07
N LYS A 14 -1.11 4.62 16.91
CA LYS A 14 -0.26 5.82 16.85
C LYS A 14 1.22 5.45 16.79
N ASP A 15 1.66 4.55 17.68
CA ASP A 15 3.07 4.16 17.76
C ASP A 15 3.53 3.43 16.50
N ASP A 16 2.67 2.59 15.89
CA ASP A 16 2.98 1.95 14.61
C ASP A 16 3.15 2.98 13.50
N ILE A 17 2.28 4.00 13.44
CA ILE A 17 2.36 5.07 12.46
C ILE A 17 3.66 5.87 12.64
N LEU A 18 3.97 6.29 13.86
CA LEU A 18 5.20 7.04 14.14
C LEU A 18 6.45 6.23 13.76
N ARG A 19 6.47 4.92 14.06
CA ARG A 19 7.55 4.03 13.62
C ARG A 19 7.70 3.95 12.10
N ILE A 20 6.59 3.97 11.36
CA ILE A 20 6.64 3.96 9.89
C ILE A 20 7.24 5.28 9.39
N LEU A 21 6.85 6.42 9.97
CA LEU A 21 7.40 7.73 9.61
C LEU A 21 8.90 7.81 9.92
N ASP A 22 9.33 7.36 11.10
CA ASP A 22 10.75 7.31 11.48
C ASP A 22 11.55 6.41 10.52
N LEU A 23 10.98 5.26 10.15
CA LEU A 23 11.61 4.34 9.20
C LEU A 23 11.74 4.97 7.80
N ALA A 24 10.72 5.73 7.36
CA ALA A 24 10.77 6.43 6.08
C ALA A 24 11.92 7.47 6.06
N GLU A 25 12.13 8.21 7.17
CA GLU A 25 13.27 9.13 7.29
C GLU A 25 14.63 8.42 7.32
N GLN A 26 14.69 7.24 7.95
CA GLN A 26 15.91 6.44 7.94
C GLN A 26 16.24 5.96 6.52
N PHE A 27 15.25 5.48 5.77
CA PHE A 27 15.43 5.05 4.38
C PHE A 27 15.83 6.19 3.44
N GLU A 28 15.35 7.40 3.70
CA GLU A 28 15.77 8.57 2.92
C GLU A 28 17.26 8.89 3.12
N LYS A 29 17.72 8.83 4.39
CA LYS A 29 19.11 9.14 4.76
C LYS A 29 20.06 7.98 4.43
N ASN A 30 19.59 6.76 4.60
CA ASN A 30 20.41 5.56 4.47
C ASN A 30 19.59 4.41 3.85
N PRO A 31 19.33 4.44 2.55
CA PRO A 31 18.55 3.40 1.87
C PRO A 31 19.23 2.04 1.95
N ASN A 32 18.45 0.97 2.17
CA ASN A 32 18.94 -0.40 2.10
C ASN A 32 18.59 -1.03 0.73
N PRO A 33 19.50 -1.01 -0.25
CA PRO A 33 19.21 -1.45 -1.61
C PRO A 33 19.02 -2.97 -1.74
N ARG A 34 19.21 -3.73 -0.66
CA ARG A 34 19.06 -5.20 -0.65
C ARG A 34 17.90 -5.70 0.21
N LEU A 35 17.06 -4.81 0.74
CA LEU A 35 15.97 -5.19 1.63
C LEU A 35 14.99 -6.18 0.98
N LEU A 36 14.74 -6.03 -0.32
CA LEU A 36 13.86 -6.89 -1.11
C LEU A 36 14.63 -7.79 -2.09
N GLU A 37 15.92 -8.03 -1.84
CA GLU A 37 16.72 -8.91 -2.70
C GLU A 37 16.09 -10.31 -2.77
N GLY A 38 15.95 -10.83 -3.99
CA GLY A 38 15.29 -12.11 -4.24
C GLY A 38 13.75 -12.10 -4.16
N LYS A 39 13.14 -11.00 -3.73
CA LYS A 39 11.68 -10.85 -3.63
C LYS A 39 11.04 -10.43 -4.94
N LEU A 40 9.85 -10.96 -5.19
CA LEU A 40 9.01 -10.61 -6.32
C LEU A 40 7.72 -9.94 -5.81
N VAL A 41 7.42 -8.75 -6.32
CA VAL A 41 6.27 -7.95 -5.90
C VAL A 41 5.32 -7.78 -7.08
N ALA A 42 4.02 -8.02 -6.85
CA ALA A 42 2.99 -7.72 -7.86
C ALA A 42 2.46 -6.30 -7.68
N THR A 43 2.36 -5.55 -8.79
CA THR A 43 1.62 -4.28 -8.87
C THR A 43 0.36 -4.47 -9.71
N LEU A 44 -0.80 -4.54 -9.05
CA LEU A 44 -2.10 -4.84 -9.66
C LEU A 44 -2.95 -3.57 -9.68
N PHE A 45 -2.90 -2.83 -10.78
CA PHE A 45 -3.65 -1.60 -10.94
C PHE A 45 -4.89 -1.85 -11.79
N PHE A 46 -6.05 -2.02 -11.14
CA PHE A 46 -7.36 -2.20 -11.76
C PHE A 46 -7.98 -0.89 -12.25
N GLU A 47 -7.38 0.24 -11.90
CA GLU A 47 -7.66 1.56 -12.45
C GLU A 47 -6.36 2.31 -12.78
N PRO A 48 -6.33 3.16 -13.80
CA PRO A 48 -5.12 3.88 -14.18
C PRO A 48 -4.60 4.80 -13.07
N SER A 49 -3.31 4.71 -12.78
CA SER A 49 -2.63 5.62 -11.85
C SER A 49 -1.13 5.67 -12.13
N THR A 50 -0.70 6.66 -12.90
CA THR A 50 0.71 6.78 -13.31
C THR A 50 1.64 7.05 -12.13
N ARG A 51 1.36 8.10 -11.34
CA ARG A 51 2.23 8.51 -10.23
C ARG A 51 2.35 7.42 -9.15
N THR A 52 1.23 6.90 -8.68
CA THR A 52 1.20 5.89 -7.62
C THR A 52 1.92 4.62 -8.06
N ARG A 53 1.65 4.13 -9.27
CA ARG A 53 2.31 2.94 -9.80
C ARG A 53 3.82 3.12 -9.90
N LEU A 54 4.28 4.19 -10.54
CA LEU A 54 5.70 4.46 -10.72
C LEU A 54 6.42 4.63 -9.37
N SER A 55 5.78 5.25 -8.37
CA SER A 55 6.38 5.41 -7.04
C SER A 55 6.60 4.06 -6.36
N PHE A 56 5.62 3.16 -6.38
CA PHE A 56 5.77 1.82 -5.80
C PHE A 56 6.78 0.96 -6.57
N GLU A 57 6.71 0.93 -7.88
CA GLU A 57 7.65 0.17 -8.72
C GLU A 57 9.08 0.67 -8.53
N THR A 58 9.27 2.00 -8.44
CA THR A 58 10.57 2.60 -8.14
C THR A 58 11.07 2.18 -6.75
N ALA A 59 10.20 2.22 -5.73
CA ALA A 59 10.57 1.82 -4.37
C ALA A 59 11.01 0.35 -4.32
N VAL A 60 10.25 -0.56 -4.93
CA VAL A 60 10.60 -1.99 -4.98
C VAL A 60 11.95 -2.21 -5.67
N ASN A 61 12.16 -1.58 -6.83
CA ASN A 61 13.41 -1.72 -7.59
C ASN A 61 14.61 -1.14 -6.83
N ARG A 62 14.46 0.02 -6.16
CA ARG A 62 15.52 0.61 -5.33
C ARG A 62 15.88 -0.23 -4.12
N LEU A 63 14.95 -1.03 -3.62
CA LEU A 63 15.18 -1.96 -2.51
C LEU A 63 15.68 -3.34 -2.98
N GLY A 64 15.99 -3.52 -4.27
CA GLY A 64 16.56 -4.75 -4.84
C GLY A 64 15.51 -5.82 -5.17
N GLY A 65 14.23 -5.52 -5.10
CA GLY A 65 13.14 -6.41 -5.51
C GLY A 65 12.91 -6.38 -7.03
N ARG A 66 12.04 -7.27 -7.48
CA ARG A 66 11.55 -7.32 -8.87
C ARG A 66 10.06 -7.08 -8.90
N VAL A 67 9.57 -6.49 -9.98
CA VAL A 67 8.15 -6.14 -10.14
C VAL A 67 7.56 -6.89 -11.32
N ILE A 68 6.35 -7.41 -11.12
CA ILE A 68 5.44 -7.89 -12.20
C ILE A 68 4.07 -7.27 -11.98
N GLY A 69 3.23 -7.25 -12.98
CA GLY A 69 1.84 -6.79 -12.80
C GLY A 69 1.23 -6.19 -14.05
N PHE A 70 0.12 -5.48 -13.86
CA PHE A 70 -0.61 -4.79 -14.91
C PHE A 70 -1.06 -3.40 -14.44
N SER A 71 -1.36 -2.53 -15.41
CA SER A 71 -1.72 -1.12 -15.18
C SER A 71 -3.15 -0.76 -15.55
N ASP A 72 -3.89 -1.74 -16.07
CA ASP A 72 -5.27 -1.55 -16.51
C ASP A 72 -6.00 -2.91 -16.46
N ALA A 73 -7.19 -2.92 -15.86
CA ALA A 73 -8.04 -4.12 -15.83
C ALA A 73 -8.43 -4.60 -17.22
N ALA A 74 -8.56 -3.71 -18.20
CA ALA A 74 -8.89 -4.06 -19.58
C ALA A 74 -7.82 -4.93 -20.26
N THR A 75 -6.57 -4.85 -19.79
CA THR A 75 -5.46 -5.68 -20.29
C THR A 75 -5.24 -6.96 -19.52
N SER A 76 -6.04 -7.20 -18.46
CA SER A 76 -5.97 -8.36 -17.61
C SER A 76 -7.13 -9.35 -17.87
N SER A 77 -7.04 -10.55 -17.30
CA SER A 77 -8.10 -11.55 -17.36
C SER A 77 -9.41 -11.11 -16.69
N SER A 78 -9.40 -10.05 -15.89
CA SER A 78 -10.59 -9.43 -15.31
C SER A 78 -11.57 -8.95 -16.40
N SER A 79 -11.07 -8.52 -17.56
CA SER A 79 -11.90 -8.18 -18.72
C SER A 79 -12.67 -9.37 -19.30
N LYS A 80 -12.27 -10.59 -18.97
CA LYS A 80 -12.91 -11.85 -19.40
C LYS A 80 -13.82 -12.45 -18.34
N GLY A 81 -14.11 -11.69 -17.24
CA GLY A 81 -14.99 -12.14 -16.16
C GLY A 81 -14.31 -12.92 -15.04
N GLU A 82 -12.96 -12.92 -14.97
CA GLU A 82 -12.25 -13.47 -13.83
C GLU A 82 -12.57 -12.67 -12.56
N SER A 83 -12.89 -13.35 -11.47
CA SER A 83 -13.20 -12.69 -10.21
C SER A 83 -11.93 -12.12 -9.55
N LEU A 84 -12.07 -11.02 -8.77
CA LEU A 84 -10.97 -10.47 -7.98
C LEU A 84 -10.33 -11.54 -7.10
N LYS A 85 -11.15 -12.41 -6.51
CA LYS A 85 -10.67 -13.53 -5.66
C LYS A 85 -9.72 -14.45 -6.40
N ASP A 86 -10.09 -14.84 -7.61
CA ASP A 86 -9.30 -15.80 -8.40
C ASP A 86 -8.00 -15.16 -8.87
N THR A 87 -8.07 -13.90 -9.33
CA THR A 87 -6.88 -13.11 -9.66
C THR A 87 -5.91 -13.01 -8.47
N ILE A 88 -6.40 -12.63 -7.28
CA ILE A 88 -5.56 -12.49 -6.08
C ILE A 88 -4.97 -13.83 -5.65
N LYS A 89 -5.75 -14.90 -5.64
CA LYS A 89 -5.25 -16.24 -5.28
C LYS A 89 -4.19 -16.74 -6.26
N MET A 90 -4.42 -16.55 -7.54
CA MET A 90 -3.49 -16.95 -8.59
C MET A 90 -2.17 -16.18 -8.45
N VAL A 91 -2.23 -14.84 -8.33
CA VAL A 91 -1.04 -14.00 -8.20
C VAL A 91 -0.27 -14.31 -6.91
N SER A 92 -0.97 -14.58 -5.80
CA SER A 92 -0.34 -14.93 -4.52
C SER A 92 0.59 -16.16 -4.60
N ASN A 93 0.41 -17.03 -5.57
CA ASN A 93 1.31 -18.18 -5.78
C ASN A 93 2.63 -17.80 -6.46
N TYR A 94 2.72 -16.62 -7.04
CA TYR A 94 3.88 -16.19 -7.82
C TYR A 94 4.76 -15.17 -7.10
N VAL A 95 4.22 -14.45 -6.10
CA VAL A 95 4.85 -13.27 -5.52
C VAL A 95 4.96 -13.34 -4.00
N ASP A 96 5.83 -12.50 -3.43
CA ASP A 96 6.02 -12.35 -1.98
C ASP A 96 5.15 -11.23 -1.39
N LEU A 97 4.65 -10.30 -2.22
CA LEU A 97 3.88 -9.13 -1.81
C LEU A 97 2.98 -8.67 -2.96
N ILE A 98 1.78 -8.22 -2.65
CA ILE A 98 0.86 -7.59 -3.61
C ILE A 98 0.68 -6.13 -3.24
N ILE A 99 0.87 -5.23 -4.21
CA ILE A 99 0.50 -3.82 -4.15
C ILE A 99 -0.67 -3.66 -5.12
N MET A 100 -1.82 -3.21 -4.64
CA MET A 100 -3.00 -3.13 -5.50
C MET A 100 -3.71 -1.79 -5.39
N ARG A 101 -4.27 -1.35 -6.52
CA ARG A 101 -5.20 -0.24 -6.62
C ARG A 101 -6.47 -0.68 -7.33
N HIS A 102 -7.63 -0.35 -6.76
CA HIS A 102 -8.92 -0.81 -7.28
C HIS A 102 -9.98 0.28 -7.20
N PRO A 103 -10.90 0.41 -8.19
CA PRO A 103 -11.94 1.43 -8.16
C PRO A 103 -13.04 1.18 -7.12
N VAL A 104 -13.19 -0.04 -6.64
CA VAL A 104 -14.23 -0.43 -5.67
C VAL A 104 -13.70 -0.37 -4.25
N GLU A 105 -14.40 0.35 -3.38
CA GLU A 105 -14.11 0.47 -1.95
C GLU A 105 -14.13 -0.91 -1.26
N GLY A 106 -13.17 -1.14 -0.37
CA GLY A 106 -13.02 -2.40 0.34
C GLY A 106 -12.33 -3.52 -0.45
N ALA A 107 -12.03 -3.32 -1.74
CA ALA A 107 -11.38 -4.34 -2.57
C ALA A 107 -10.00 -4.76 -2.01
N ALA A 108 -9.21 -3.82 -1.51
CA ALA A 108 -7.91 -4.11 -0.90
C ALA A 108 -8.07 -4.89 0.42
N ARG A 109 -9.11 -4.62 1.21
CA ARG A 109 -9.45 -5.40 2.40
C ARG A 109 -9.78 -6.83 2.03
N TYR A 110 -10.69 -6.99 1.11
CA TYR A 110 -11.07 -8.32 0.62
C TYR A 110 -9.87 -9.09 0.05
N ALA A 111 -9.02 -8.42 -0.74
CA ALA A 111 -7.80 -9.03 -1.26
C ALA A 111 -6.88 -9.51 -0.12
N SER A 112 -6.71 -8.72 0.95
CA SER A 112 -5.88 -9.12 2.10
C SER A 112 -6.41 -10.32 2.88
N GLU A 113 -7.71 -10.58 2.81
CA GLU A 113 -8.35 -11.75 3.44
C GLU A 113 -8.18 -13.04 2.63
N VAL A 114 -8.07 -12.91 1.30
CA VAL A 114 -7.96 -14.07 0.42
C VAL A 114 -6.54 -14.35 -0.07
N ALA A 115 -5.64 -13.35 0.03
CA ALA A 115 -4.25 -13.49 -0.37
C ALA A 115 -3.46 -14.38 0.61
N GLY A 116 -2.56 -15.19 0.09
CA GLY A 116 -1.58 -15.94 0.88
C GLY A 116 -0.33 -15.12 1.26
N VAL A 117 -0.23 -13.88 0.77
CA VAL A 117 0.91 -12.96 0.95
C VAL A 117 0.40 -11.59 1.44
N PRO A 118 1.26 -10.74 2.02
CA PRO A 118 0.88 -9.38 2.42
C PRO A 118 0.31 -8.57 1.26
N VAL A 119 -0.65 -7.66 1.59
CA VAL A 119 -1.27 -6.74 0.62
C VAL A 119 -1.07 -5.31 1.05
N ILE A 120 -0.61 -4.45 0.14
CA ILE A 120 -0.55 -3.00 0.30
C ILE A 120 -1.63 -2.35 -0.56
N ASN A 121 -2.46 -1.54 0.08
CA ASN A 121 -3.47 -0.74 -0.57
C ASN A 121 -2.85 0.54 -1.17
N ALA A 122 -2.82 0.62 -2.49
CA ALA A 122 -2.37 1.79 -3.25
C ALA A 122 -3.53 2.71 -3.69
N GLY A 123 -4.68 2.58 -3.02
CA GLY A 123 -5.93 3.29 -3.25
C GLY A 123 -7.08 2.35 -3.59
N ASP A 124 -8.22 2.47 -2.89
CA ASP A 124 -9.45 1.74 -3.17
C ASP A 124 -10.65 2.70 -3.24
N GLY A 125 -11.02 3.03 -4.45
CA GLY A 125 -12.09 3.98 -4.72
C GLY A 125 -11.84 5.36 -4.11
N GLY A 126 -12.89 5.96 -3.55
CA GLY A 126 -12.84 7.21 -2.80
C GLY A 126 -12.53 7.05 -1.32
N HIS A 127 -12.31 5.82 -0.83
CA HIS A 127 -12.32 5.50 0.59
C HIS A 127 -10.95 5.57 1.25
N ASN A 128 -9.95 4.85 0.76
CA ASN A 128 -8.70 4.67 1.48
C ASN A 128 -7.45 4.74 0.58
N HIS A 129 -6.47 5.54 1.02
CA HIS A 129 -5.14 5.54 0.42
C HIS A 129 -4.09 5.66 1.54
N PRO A 130 -3.83 4.58 2.28
CA PRO A 130 -3.04 4.62 3.51
C PRO A 130 -1.62 5.14 3.30
N THR A 131 -0.99 4.83 2.17
CA THR A 131 0.35 5.34 1.86
C THR A 131 0.35 6.83 1.55
N GLN A 132 -0.72 7.37 0.94
CA GLN A 132 -0.85 8.83 0.76
C GLN A 132 -1.00 9.52 2.12
N THR A 133 -1.86 8.98 2.99
CA THR A 133 -2.02 9.50 4.35
C THR A 133 -0.67 9.55 5.09
N LEU A 134 0.14 8.48 5.01
CA LEU A 134 1.47 8.45 5.63
C LEU A 134 2.42 9.49 5.03
N THR A 135 2.36 9.71 3.71
CA THR A 135 3.18 10.75 3.04
C THR A 135 2.79 12.15 3.50
N ASP A 136 1.48 12.41 3.61
CA ASP A 136 0.96 13.70 4.09
C ASP A 136 1.34 13.93 5.56
N LEU A 137 1.21 12.91 6.42
CA LEU A 137 1.64 12.97 7.82
C LEU A 137 3.14 13.25 7.95
N LEU A 138 3.98 12.58 7.15
CA LEU A 138 5.42 12.84 7.16
C LEU A 138 5.74 14.29 6.75
N THR A 139 5.07 14.78 5.72
CA THR A 139 5.22 16.17 5.26
C THR A 139 4.82 17.16 6.35
N ILE A 140 3.67 16.98 6.99
CA ILE A 140 3.20 17.84 8.08
C ILE A 140 4.17 17.79 9.26
N ASN A 141 4.64 16.59 9.62
CA ASN A 141 5.60 16.44 10.72
C ASN A 141 6.89 17.25 10.48
N ARG A 142 7.40 17.23 9.27
CA ARG A 142 8.61 17.96 8.88
C ARG A 142 8.41 19.47 8.86
N GLU A 143 7.32 19.94 8.27
CA GLU A 143 7.06 21.36 8.07
C GLU A 143 6.61 22.07 9.35
N LYS A 144 5.97 21.37 10.27
CA LYS A 144 5.40 21.92 11.50
C LYS A 144 6.13 21.52 12.79
N GLY A 145 7.13 20.63 12.69
CA GLY A 145 7.88 20.14 13.85
C GLY A 145 7.07 19.20 14.74
N GLY A 146 6.05 18.57 14.19
CA GLY A 146 5.13 17.66 14.85
C GLY A 146 3.69 17.90 14.44
N PHE A 147 2.80 16.97 14.79
CA PHE A 147 1.35 17.12 14.58
C PHE A 147 0.57 16.44 15.70
N GLU A 148 -0.60 16.96 15.95
CA GLU A 148 -1.64 16.33 16.76
C GLU A 148 -2.91 16.27 15.92
N ILE A 149 -3.42 15.07 15.71
CA ILE A 149 -4.70 14.88 15.01
C ILE A 149 -5.79 14.80 16.06
N ILE A 150 -6.66 15.79 16.07
CA ILE A 150 -7.76 15.90 17.01
C ILE A 150 -9.08 15.60 16.29
N CYS A 151 -9.89 14.75 16.86
CA CYS A 151 -11.24 14.52 16.37
C CYS A 151 -12.06 15.81 16.46
N PRO A 152 -12.59 16.35 15.34
CA PRO A 152 -13.33 17.61 15.36
C PRO A 152 -14.66 17.52 16.13
N TRP A 153 -15.16 16.32 16.39
CA TRP A 153 -16.44 16.07 17.07
C TRP A 153 -16.29 15.93 18.58
N CYS A 154 -15.23 15.29 19.07
CA CYS A 154 -15.08 15.02 20.50
C CYS A 154 -13.83 15.66 21.12
N GLY A 155 -12.98 16.32 20.34
CA GLY A 155 -11.74 16.95 20.81
C GLY A 155 -10.67 16.00 21.32
N LYS A 156 -10.84 14.67 21.15
CA LYS A 156 -9.82 13.69 21.55
C LYS A 156 -8.75 13.57 20.49
N GLY A 157 -7.51 13.47 20.91
CA GLY A 157 -6.40 13.14 20.03
C GLY A 157 -6.62 11.79 19.35
N LEU A 158 -6.40 11.73 18.04
CA LEU A 158 -6.50 10.53 17.23
C LEU A 158 -5.12 9.95 16.92
N LEU A 159 -4.09 10.81 16.92
CA LEU A 159 -2.67 10.48 16.76
C LEU A 159 -1.82 11.38 17.65
#